data_1d630db9acae80b5115071be25ee1a9b
#
_entry.id   1d630db9acae80b5115071be25ee1a9b
#
_cell.length_a   1.000
_cell.length_b   1.000
_cell.length_c   1.000
_cell.angle_alpha   90.00
_cell.angle_beta   90.00
_cell.angle_gamma   90.00
#
_symmetry.space_group_name_H-M   'P 1'
#
loop_
_entity.id
_entity.type
_entity.pdbx_description
1 polymer ?
#
loop_
_entity_poly.entity_id
_entity_poly.type
_entity_poly.pdbx_seq_one_letter_code
_entity_poly.pdbx_strand_id
1 'polypeptide(L)'
;MKIADVQGDIPFILRNDANLYEGNLKHYFRLLCKAKNVRRPYHNLRHMLHVTWLCYQASRFYRDTWTQRQMRNLLVAAIFHDFNHPGAQQGDDDLNIEKALRGLRQHITVEDRPYLAEIEAIIKATEYPYNVPTAELGIFEQVIREADSSQAFSVAWFQQVIVGLADEWEKTILDVIKMQRPFLSNLKFVTEWGKQMWPQDVINAKILESDGYREILEETDTEPVPV
;
A
#
# COMPACT_ATOMS: atom_id res chain seq x y z
N MET A 1 6.41 -0.49 18.48
CA MET A 1 6.87 0.70 17.72
C MET A 1 5.80 1.02 16.71
N LYS A 2 5.28 2.25 16.66
CA LYS A 2 4.19 2.63 15.73
C LYS A 2 4.76 2.78 14.31
N ILE A 3 4.01 2.35 13.28
CA ILE A 3 4.45 2.42 11.87
C ILE A 3 4.87 3.86 11.48
N ALA A 4 4.14 4.87 11.96
CA ALA A 4 4.46 6.26 11.70
C ALA A 4 5.85 6.70 12.18
N ASP A 5 6.37 6.07 13.23
CA ASP A 5 7.66 6.42 13.84
C ASP A 5 8.86 5.86 13.09
N VAL A 6 8.64 4.90 12.16
CA VAL A 6 9.71 4.17 11.47
C VAL A 6 9.76 4.40 9.96
N GLN A 7 8.78 5.09 9.37
CA GLN A 7 8.74 5.30 7.91
C GLN A 7 10.00 5.96 7.36
N GLY A 8 10.57 6.94 8.09
CA GLY A 8 11.82 7.59 7.72
C GLY A 8 13.05 6.68 7.81
N ASP A 9 13.00 5.64 8.64
CA ASP A 9 14.10 4.73 8.91
C ASP A 9 14.08 3.44 8.07
N ILE A 10 12.97 3.19 7.32
CA ILE A 10 12.81 1.97 6.52
C ILE A 10 14.02 1.68 5.62
N PRO A 11 14.53 2.63 4.81
CA PRO A 11 15.67 2.36 3.95
C PRO A 11 16.93 1.97 4.73
N PHE A 12 17.11 2.50 5.94
CA PHE A 12 18.24 2.17 6.81
C PHE A 12 18.10 0.78 7.43
N ILE A 13 16.90 0.46 7.94
CA ILE A 13 16.58 -0.85 8.53
C ILE A 13 16.79 -1.95 7.48
N LEU A 14 16.21 -1.80 6.29
CA LEU A 14 16.34 -2.79 5.21
C LEU A 14 17.79 -2.95 4.75
N ARG A 15 18.55 -1.86 4.69
CA ARG A 15 19.97 -1.92 4.32
C ARG A 15 20.82 -2.71 5.31
N ASN A 16 20.50 -2.61 6.59
CA ASN A 16 21.28 -3.24 7.66
C ASN A 16 20.87 -4.69 7.96
N ASP A 17 19.73 -5.15 7.44
CA ASP A 17 19.31 -6.55 7.58
C ASP A 17 19.91 -7.42 6.45
N ALA A 18 21.23 -7.47 6.40
CA ALA A 18 21.97 -8.21 5.34
C ALA A 18 21.70 -9.73 5.34
N ASN A 19 21.22 -10.27 6.47
CA ASN A 19 20.87 -11.70 6.58
C ASN A 19 19.49 -12.02 5.99
N LEU A 20 18.68 -11.00 5.69
CA LEU A 20 17.34 -11.17 5.14
C LEU A 20 17.31 -11.07 3.61
N TYR A 21 18.21 -10.28 2.99
CA TYR A 21 18.17 -9.99 1.57
C TYR A 21 19.48 -10.29 0.87
N GLU A 22 19.39 -10.84 -0.34
CA GLU A 22 20.50 -10.85 -1.29
C GLU A 22 20.64 -9.47 -1.93
N GLY A 23 21.88 -8.99 -2.03
CA GLY A 23 22.18 -7.72 -2.68
C GLY A 23 21.61 -6.48 -1.98
N ASN A 24 21.84 -5.33 -2.57
CA ASN A 24 21.56 -4.03 -1.97
C ASN A 24 20.33 -3.36 -2.58
N LEU A 25 19.28 -3.14 -1.80
CA LEU A 25 18.05 -2.43 -2.21
C LEU A 25 18.23 -0.90 -2.34
N LYS A 26 19.41 -0.35 -1.98
CA LYS A 26 19.68 1.09 -2.00
C LYS A 26 19.44 1.73 -3.37
N HIS A 27 19.71 1.00 -4.44
CA HIS A 27 19.44 1.48 -5.81
C HIS A 27 17.95 1.78 -6.00
N TYR A 28 17.06 0.86 -5.62
CA TYR A 28 15.62 1.01 -5.75
C TYR A 28 15.06 2.13 -4.87
N PHE A 29 15.53 2.27 -3.63
CA PHE A 29 15.13 3.40 -2.79
C PHE A 29 15.54 4.76 -3.36
N ARG A 30 16.71 4.86 -4.00
CA ARG A 30 17.10 6.08 -4.70
C ARG A 30 16.19 6.41 -5.88
N LEU A 31 15.72 5.40 -6.61
CA LEU A 31 14.76 5.57 -7.69
C LEU A 31 13.38 5.99 -7.15
N LEU A 32 12.93 5.34 -6.09
CA LEU A 32 11.68 5.67 -5.42
C LEU A 32 11.62 7.16 -5.04
N CYS A 33 12.69 7.71 -4.45
CA CYS A 33 12.78 9.13 -4.12
C CYS A 33 12.75 10.06 -5.34
N LYS A 34 12.90 9.54 -6.56
CA LYS A 34 12.87 10.28 -7.82
C LYS A 34 11.60 10.00 -8.64
N ALA A 35 10.71 9.16 -8.16
CA ALA A 35 9.45 8.84 -8.83
C ALA A 35 8.60 10.11 -9.03
N LYS A 36 7.85 10.18 -10.12
CA LYS A 36 7.06 11.37 -10.47
C LYS A 36 5.95 11.67 -9.47
N ASN A 37 5.46 10.64 -8.79
CA ASN A 37 4.38 10.70 -7.82
C ASN A 37 4.83 10.94 -6.37
N VAL A 38 6.11 11.17 -6.12
CA VAL A 38 6.69 11.37 -4.78
C VAL A 38 5.94 12.41 -3.91
N ARG A 39 5.32 13.39 -4.55
CA ARG A 39 4.58 14.48 -3.91
C ARG A 39 3.08 14.45 -4.15
N ARG A 40 2.53 13.34 -4.65
CA ARG A 40 1.08 13.18 -4.78
C ARG A 40 0.40 13.27 -3.41
N PRO A 41 -0.86 13.68 -3.34
CA PRO A 41 -1.56 13.76 -2.06
C PRO A 41 -1.69 12.40 -1.36
N TYR A 42 -2.04 11.31 -2.08
CA TYR A 42 -2.18 9.98 -1.52
C TYR A 42 -1.14 8.98 -2.05
N HIS A 43 -1.07 8.71 -3.37
CA HIS A 43 -0.13 7.75 -3.97
C HIS A 43 1.28 8.35 -4.05
N ASN A 44 1.87 8.64 -2.90
CA ASN A 44 3.15 9.34 -2.72
C ASN A 44 4.24 8.45 -2.12
N LEU A 45 5.41 9.04 -1.87
CA LEU A 45 6.54 8.34 -1.25
C LEU A 45 6.16 7.69 0.10
N ARG A 46 5.29 8.35 0.90
CA ARG A 46 4.90 7.86 2.21
C ARG A 46 4.05 6.59 2.09
N HIS A 47 3.09 6.54 1.15
CA HIS A 47 2.32 5.35 0.84
C HIS A 47 3.24 4.20 0.39
N MET A 48 4.10 4.43 -0.59
CA MET A 48 5.03 3.42 -1.09
C MET A 48 5.96 2.88 0.00
N LEU A 49 6.45 3.74 0.91
CA LEU A 49 7.25 3.31 2.06
C LEU A 49 6.42 2.53 3.09
N HIS A 50 5.17 2.90 3.31
CA HIS A 50 4.24 2.16 4.19
C HIS A 50 4.05 0.73 3.71
N VAL A 51 3.72 0.53 2.43
CA VAL A 51 3.56 -0.80 1.83
C VAL A 51 4.86 -1.59 1.88
N THR A 52 5.99 -0.96 1.56
CA THR A 52 7.31 -1.60 1.66
C THR A 52 7.63 -2.06 3.09
N TRP A 53 7.30 -1.25 4.09
CA TRP A 53 7.48 -1.60 5.49
C TRP A 53 6.61 -2.78 5.92
N LEU A 54 5.36 -2.82 5.51
CA LEU A 54 4.46 -3.92 5.81
C LEU A 54 4.89 -5.22 5.13
N CYS A 55 5.32 -5.17 3.88
CA CYS A 55 5.92 -6.32 3.19
C CYS A 55 7.20 -6.81 3.88
N TYR A 56 8.01 -5.90 4.46
CA TYR A 56 9.15 -6.27 5.30
C TYR A 56 8.69 -6.99 6.59
N GLN A 57 7.67 -6.50 7.27
CA GLN A 57 7.12 -7.15 8.46
C GLN A 57 6.60 -8.55 8.14
N ALA A 58 5.86 -8.71 7.03
CA ALA A 58 5.42 -10.02 6.56
C ALA A 58 6.61 -10.94 6.24
N SER A 59 7.66 -10.42 5.60
CA SER A 59 8.91 -11.16 5.36
C SER A 59 9.56 -11.63 6.66
N ARG A 60 9.51 -10.82 7.71
CA ARG A 60 10.01 -11.20 9.05
C ARG A 60 9.13 -12.26 9.71
N PHE A 61 7.82 -12.18 9.52
CA PHE A 61 6.85 -13.16 10.02
C PHE A 61 7.06 -14.54 9.39
N TYR A 62 7.29 -14.59 8.07
CA TYR A 62 7.47 -15.83 7.32
C TYR A 62 8.94 -16.24 7.12
N ARG A 63 9.89 -15.64 7.84
CA ARG A 63 11.33 -15.83 7.64
C ARG A 63 11.83 -17.27 7.68
N ASP A 64 11.13 -18.15 8.41
CA ASP A 64 11.52 -19.55 8.57
C ASP A 64 10.97 -20.44 7.43
N THR A 65 10.06 -19.90 6.61
CA THR A 65 9.43 -20.62 5.50
C THR A 65 9.77 -20.04 4.13
N TRP A 66 10.07 -18.75 4.05
CA TRP A 66 10.43 -18.07 2.80
C TRP A 66 11.94 -18.00 2.59
N THR A 67 12.37 -18.16 1.35
CA THR A 67 13.74 -17.92 0.96
C THR A 67 14.05 -16.43 0.95
N GLN A 68 15.32 -16.06 1.12
CA GLN A 68 15.77 -14.66 0.98
C GLN A 68 15.39 -14.07 -0.39
N ARG A 69 15.44 -14.88 -1.45
CA ARG A 69 15.06 -14.46 -2.80
C ARG A 69 13.56 -14.10 -2.87
N GLN A 70 12.71 -14.93 -2.34
CA GLN A 70 11.26 -14.66 -2.31
C GLN A 70 10.93 -13.38 -1.54
N MET A 71 11.54 -13.20 -0.35
CA MET A 71 11.39 -11.97 0.43
C MET A 71 11.87 -10.74 -0.35
N ARG A 72 13.00 -10.85 -1.06
CA ARG A 72 13.53 -9.78 -1.91
C ARG A 72 12.57 -9.45 -3.06
N ASN A 73 12.01 -10.45 -3.75
CA ASN A 73 11.06 -10.23 -4.84
C ASN A 73 9.83 -9.45 -4.36
N LEU A 74 9.27 -9.80 -3.19
CA LEU A 74 8.17 -9.08 -2.56
C LEU A 74 8.55 -7.61 -2.26
N LEU A 75 9.75 -7.36 -1.72
CA LEU A 75 10.18 -5.99 -1.39
C LEU A 75 10.43 -5.14 -2.64
N VAL A 76 11.01 -5.73 -3.69
CA VAL A 76 11.18 -5.03 -4.97
C VAL A 76 9.80 -4.69 -5.56
N ALA A 77 8.84 -5.63 -5.52
CA ALA A 77 7.47 -5.38 -5.95
C ALA A 77 6.83 -4.25 -5.13
N ALA A 78 6.95 -4.27 -3.80
CA ALA A 78 6.41 -3.24 -2.92
C ALA A 78 7.02 -1.84 -3.18
N ILE A 79 8.30 -1.76 -3.54
CA ILE A 79 8.94 -0.48 -3.92
C ILE A 79 8.36 0.05 -5.24
N PHE A 80 8.00 -0.83 -6.18
CA PHE A 80 7.57 -0.43 -7.51
C PHE A 80 6.06 -0.43 -7.73
N HIS A 81 5.21 -0.96 -6.83
CA HIS A 81 3.78 -1.16 -7.09
C HIS A 81 3.07 0.12 -7.58
N ASP A 82 3.43 1.27 -7.03
CA ASP A 82 2.90 2.60 -7.39
C ASP A 82 3.94 3.50 -8.07
N PHE A 83 5.03 2.95 -8.60
CA PHE A 83 6.09 3.76 -9.19
C PHE A 83 5.59 4.59 -10.38
N ASN A 84 5.69 5.92 -10.27
CA ASN A 84 5.16 6.89 -11.25
C ASN A 84 3.63 6.88 -11.38
N HIS A 85 2.90 6.51 -10.31
CA HIS A 85 1.44 6.55 -10.27
C HIS A 85 0.90 7.86 -10.85
N PRO A 86 -0.07 7.81 -11.78
CA PRO A 86 -0.55 9.00 -12.48
C PRO A 86 -1.39 9.94 -11.62
N GLY A 87 -1.88 9.49 -10.46
CA GLY A 87 -2.91 10.15 -9.67
C GLY A 87 -4.25 10.11 -10.39
N ALA A 88 -4.50 9.02 -11.10
CA ALA A 88 -5.72 8.86 -11.86
C ALA A 88 -6.94 8.81 -10.94
N GLN A 89 -8.07 9.27 -11.47
CA GLN A 89 -9.36 9.12 -10.81
C GLN A 89 -9.71 7.63 -10.69
N GLN A 90 -10.66 7.34 -9.82
CA GLN A 90 -11.16 5.99 -9.61
C GLN A 90 -11.52 5.30 -10.95
N GLY A 91 -10.87 4.18 -11.27
CA GLY A 91 -11.15 3.37 -12.46
C GLY A 91 -10.02 3.24 -13.48
N ASP A 92 -8.90 3.97 -13.32
CA ASP A 92 -7.76 3.93 -14.27
C ASP A 92 -6.53 3.21 -13.70
N ASP A 93 -6.73 2.19 -12.88
CA ASP A 93 -5.64 1.52 -12.16
C ASP A 93 -4.78 0.64 -13.08
N ASP A 94 -5.32 0.16 -14.21
CA ASP A 94 -4.56 -0.50 -15.27
C ASP A 94 -3.40 0.37 -15.79
N LEU A 95 -3.61 1.68 -15.93
CA LEU A 95 -2.57 2.63 -16.29
C LEU A 95 -1.50 2.76 -15.20
N ASN A 96 -1.89 2.70 -13.92
CA ASN A 96 -0.96 2.68 -12.80
C ASN A 96 -0.06 1.45 -12.88
N ILE A 97 -0.66 0.26 -12.99
CA ILE A 97 0.07 -1.00 -13.12
C ILE A 97 1.02 -0.97 -14.33
N GLU A 98 0.57 -0.49 -15.49
CA GLU A 98 1.43 -0.37 -16.67
C GLU A 98 2.66 0.51 -16.41
N LYS A 99 2.49 1.66 -15.74
CA LYS A 99 3.59 2.56 -15.39
C LYS A 99 4.55 1.95 -14.38
N ALA A 100 4.02 1.27 -13.35
CA ALA A 100 4.82 0.54 -12.36
C ALA A 100 5.69 -0.53 -13.02
N LEU A 101 5.09 -1.38 -13.86
CA LEU A 101 5.81 -2.43 -14.60
C LEU A 101 6.84 -1.87 -15.58
N ARG A 102 6.53 -0.78 -16.27
CA ARG A 102 7.49 -0.09 -17.14
C ARG A 102 8.67 0.44 -16.34
N GLY A 103 8.42 1.06 -15.19
CA GLY A 103 9.45 1.53 -14.27
C GLY A 103 10.33 0.39 -13.77
N LEU A 104 9.76 -0.73 -13.35
CA LEU A 104 10.48 -1.92 -12.95
C LEU A 104 11.39 -2.42 -14.08
N ARG A 105 10.85 -2.67 -15.28
CA ARG A 105 11.61 -3.17 -16.44
C ARG A 105 12.79 -2.27 -16.83
N GLN A 106 12.60 -0.96 -16.71
CA GLN A 106 13.64 0.03 -17.03
C GLN A 106 14.78 0.03 -16.00
N HIS A 107 14.48 -0.25 -14.73
CA HIS A 107 15.43 -0.03 -13.63
C HIS A 107 15.84 -1.29 -12.88
N ILE A 108 15.31 -2.46 -13.26
CA ILE A 108 15.65 -3.73 -12.62
C ILE A 108 17.13 -4.03 -12.74
N THR A 109 17.76 -4.42 -11.63
CA THR A 109 19.18 -4.77 -11.60
C THR A 109 19.44 -6.12 -12.28
N VAL A 110 20.71 -6.40 -12.59
CA VAL A 110 21.12 -7.66 -13.23
C VAL A 110 20.79 -8.86 -12.33
N GLU A 111 20.93 -8.69 -11.00
CA GLU A 111 20.68 -9.72 -9.99
C GLU A 111 19.18 -10.07 -9.89
N ASP A 112 18.30 -9.11 -10.12
CA ASP A 112 16.85 -9.29 -9.98
C ASP A 112 16.16 -9.64 -11.31
N ARG A 113 16.81 -9.40 -12.44
CA ARG A 113 16.26 -9.64 -13.78
C ARG A 113 15.79 -11.08 -14.04
N PRO A 114 16.45 -12.14 -13.53
CA PRO A 114 15.96 -13.51 -13.68
C PRO A 114 14.58 -13.75 -13.02
N TYR A 115 14.18 -12.90 -12.08
CA TYR A 115 12.93 -13.01 -11.30
C TYR A 115 11.89 -11.97 -11.73
N LEU A 116 12.10 -11.29 -12.85
CA LEU A 116 11.22 -10.21 -13.32
C LEU A 116 9.76 -10.64 -13.41
N ALA A 117 9.47 -11.82 -13.95
CA ALA A 117 8.10 -12.31 -14.11
C ALA A 117 7.38 -12.51 -12.76
N GLU A 118 8.09 -13.01 -11.74
CA GLU A 118 7.54 -13.17 -10.39
C GLU A 118 7.25 -11.80 -9.75
N ILE A 119 8.19 -10.84 -9.86
CA ILE A 119 8.02 -9.50 -9.31
C ILE A 119 6.86 -8.77 -10.00
N GLU A 120 6.72 -8.92 -11.33
CA GLU A 120 5.60 -8.35 -12.09
C GLU A 120 4.25 -8.95 -11.67
N ALA A 121 4.18 -10.26 -11.39
CA ALA A 121 2.96 -10.91 -10.92
C ALA A 121 2.52 -10.31 -9.57
N ILE A 122 3.46 -10.09 -8.65
CA ILE A 122 3.18 -9.48 -7.34
C ILE A 122 2.65 -8.03 -7.52
N ILE A 123 3.27 -7.22 -8.41
CA ILE A 123 2.78 -5.86 -8.68
C ILE A 123 1.37 -5.89 -9.26
N LYS A 124 1.10 -6.75 -10.25
CA LYS A 124 -0.23 -6.85 -10.87
C LYS A 124 -1.34 -7.20 -9.87
N ALA A 125 -1.01 -7.86 -8.77
CA ALA A 125 -1.99 -8.20 -7.74
C ALA A 125 -2.55 -6.97 -7.00
N THR A 126 -1.90 -5.81 -7.08
CA THR A 126 -2.40 -4.56 -6.47
C THR A 126 -3.42 -3.81 -7.33
N GLU A 127 -3.63 -4.19 -8.60
CA GLU A 127 -4.63 -3.58 -9.49
C GLU A 127 -6.04 -3.59 -8.88
N TYR A 128 -6.61 -2.40 -8.70
CA TYR A 128 -7.94 -2.22 -8.09
C TYR A 128 -8.94 -1.65 -9.13
N PRO A 129 -10.21 -2.10 -9.19
CA PRO A 129 -10.85 -3.10 -8.33
C PRO A 129 -10.35 -4.54 -8.59
N TYR A 130 -10.31 -5.34 -7.53
CA TYR A 130 -9.75 -6.69 -7.59
C TYR A 130 -10.59 -7.63 -8.45
N ASN A 131 -10.06 -8.01 -9.62
CA ASN A 131 -10.70 -8.94 -10.54
C ASN A 131 -10.56 -10.42 -10.11
N VAL A 132 -9.55 -10.73 -9.30
CA VAL A 132 -9.30 -12.06 -8.73
C VAL A 132 -9.45 -11.99 -7.21
N PRO A 133 -10.25 -12.88 -6.58
CA PRO A 133 -10.36 -12.95 -5.14
C PRO A 133 -8.98 -13.13 -4.46
N THR A 134 -8.72 -12.40 -3.39
CA THR A 134 -7.41 -12.46 -2.71
C THR A 134 -7.03 -13.89 -2.29
N ALA A 135 -8.01 -14.71 -1.87
CA ALA A 135 -7.75 -16.09 -1.46
C ALA A 135 -7.28 -17.02 -2.59
N GLU A 136 -7.46 -16.63 -3.86
CA GLU A 136 -7.07 -17.43 -5.04
C GLU A 136 -5.66 -17.08 -5.52
N LEU A 137 -5.04 -16.05 -4.98
CA LEU A 137 -3.70 -15.60 -5.33
C LEU A 137 -2.61 -16.39 -4.60
N GLY A 138 -1.38 -16.32 -5.10
CA GLY A 138 -0.19 -16.79 -4.38
C GLY A 138 0.09 -15.96 -3.13
N ILE A 139 0.88 -16.49 -2.20
CA ILE A 139 1.11 -15.87 -0.88
C ILE A 139 1.72 -14.47 -0.97
N PHE A 140 2.60 -14.20 -1.94
CA PHE A 140 3.25 -12.90 -2.09
C PHE A 140 2.30 -11.85 -2.66
N GLU A 141 1.45 -12.26 -3.59
CA GLU A 141 0.37 -11.45 -4.16
C GLU A 141 -0.70 -11.14 -3.10
N GLN A 142 -1.02 -12.10 -2.24
CA GLN A 142 -1.92 -11.88 -1.09
C GLN A 142 -1.32 -10.83 -0.14
N VAL A 143 -0.06 -11.00 0.25
CA VAL A 143 0.62 -10.12 1.22
C VAL A 143 0.73 -8.68 0.70
N ILE A 144 1.12 -8.47 -0.56
CA ILE A 144 1.23 -7.10 -1.07
C ILE A 144 -0.14 -6.41 -1.15
N ARG A 145 -1.19 -7.13 -1.57
CA ARG A 145 -2.56 -6.62 -1.62
C ARG A 145 -3.09 -6.26 -0.22
N GLU A 146 -2.81 -7.10 0.77
CA GLU A 146 -3.14 -6.83 2.17
C GLU A 146 -2.37 -5.63 2.72
N ALA A 147 -1.08 -5.52 2.40
CA ALA A 147 -0.25 -4.39 2.81
C ALA A 147 -0.72 -3.07 2.19
N ASP A 148 -1.04 -3.07 0.90
CA ASP A 148 -1.48 -1.91 0.14
C ASP A 148 -2.82 -1.37 0.67
N SER A 149 -3.81 -2.24 0.81
CA SER A 149 -5.15 -1.86 1.29
C SER A 149 -5.19 -1.48 2.78
N SER A 150 -4.16 -1.82 3.56
CA SER A 150 -4.16 -1.67 5.02
C SER A 150 -3.86 -0.27 5.54
N GLN A 151 -3.52 0.69 4.69
CA GLN A 151 -3.26 2.07 5.15
C GLN A 151 -4.47 2.70 5.83
N ALA A 152 -5.67 2.19 5.54
CA ALA A 152 -6.90 2.55 6.27
C ALA A 152 -6.82 2.30 7.79
N PHE A 153 -5.95 1.42 8.26
CA PHE A 153 -5.76 1.10 9.68
C PHE A 153 -4.58 1.85 10.32
N SER A 154 -3.93 2.74 9.58
CA SER A 154 -2.84 3.57 10.12
C SER A 154 -3.37 4.66 11.05
N VAL A 155 -2.55 5.11 12.00
CA VAL A 155 -2.89 6.25 12.89
C VAL A 155 -3.08 7.56 12.12
N ALA A 156 -2.56 7.66 10.91
CA ALA A 156 -2.67 8.82 10.04
C ALA A 156 -3.75 8.62 8.95
N TRP A 157 -4.64 7.65 9.11
CA TRP A 157 -5.67 7.31 8.12
C TRP A 157 -6.45 8.52 7.63
N PHE A 158 -7.01 9.32 8.54
CA PHE A 158 -7.82 10.47 8.13
C PHE A 158 -7.02 11.44 7.27
N GLN A 159 -5.81 11.81 7.72
CA GLN A 159 -4.97 12.76 7.00
C GLN A 159 -4.41 12.21 5.69
N GLN A 160 -3.97 10.96 5.67
CA GLN A 160 -3.29 10.40 4.51
C GLN A 160 -4.24 9.77 3.52
N VAL A 161 -5.24 9.02 3.98
CA VAL A 161 -6.18 8.34 3.09
C VAL A 161 -7.33 9.28 2.75
N ILE A 162 -8.05 9.82 3.74
CA ILE A 162 -9.27 10.57 3.47
C ILE A 162 -8.95 11.91 2.81
N VAL A 163 -8.13 12.74 3.46
CA VAL A 163 -7.74 14.05 2.90
C VAL A 163 -6.90 13.86 1.64
N GLY A 164 -5.95 12.90 1.65
CA GLY A 164 -5.11 12.63 0.50
C GLY A 164 -5.88 12.19 -0.74
N LEU A 165 -6.85 11.27 -0.62
CA LEU A 165 -7.69 10.85 -1.74
C LEU A 165 -8.67 11.94 -2.18
N ALA A 166 -9.22 12.72 -1.23
CA ALA A 166 -10.09 13.84 -1.55
C ALA A 166 -9.37 14.85 -2.46
N ASP A 167 -8.14 15.22 -2.09
CA ASP A 167 -7.30 16.13 -2.86
C ASP A 167 -6.88 15.51 -4.22
N GLU A 168 -6.45 14.24 -4.22
CA GLU A 168 -5.98 13.57 -5.43
C GLU A 168 -7.08 13.31 -6.46
N TRP A 169 -8.31 13.05 -6.00
CA TRP A 169 -9.48 12.75 -6.85
C TRP A 169 -10.39 13.96 -7.10
N GLU A 170 -10.03 15.13 -6.57
CA GLU A 170 -10.85 16.35 -6.65
C GLU A 170 -12.27 16.14 -6.12
N LYS A 171 -12.38 15.41 -4.98
CA LYS A 171 -13.62 15.08 -4.27
C LYS A 171 -13.71 15.81 -2.95
N THR A 172 -14.91 15.89 -2.38
CA THR A 172 -15.07 16.34 -1.00
C THR A 172 -14.58 15.26 -0.02
N ILE A 173 -14.22 15.68 1.21
CA ILE A 173 -13.89 14.76 2.31
C ILE A 173 -15.07 13.82 2.57
N LEU A 174 -16.30 14.35 2.53
CA LEU A 174 -17.51 13.57 2.75
C LEU A 174 -17.70 12.49 1.68
N ASP A 175 -17.43 12.79 0.40
CA ASP A 175 -17.49 11.79 -0.68
C ASP A 175 -16.52 10.62 -0.42
N VAL A 176 -15.28 10.93 -0.01
CA VAL A 176 -14.28 9.90 0.28
C VAL A 176 -14.64 9.10 1.53
N ILE A 177 -15.18 9.74 2.56
CA ILE A 177 -15.67 9.05 3.79
C ILE A 177 -16.83 8.10 3.44
N LYS A 178 -17.79 8.51 2.59
CA LYS A 178 -18.90 7.64 2.14
C LYS A 178 -18.41 6.36 1.44
N MET A 179 -17.24 6.42 0.79
CA MET A 179 -16.64 5.26 0.13
C MET A 179 -15.96 4.28 1.11
N GLN A 180 -15.64 4.72 2.34
CA GLN A 180 -14.85 3.90 3.27
C GLN A 180 -15.60 2.66 3.78
N ARG A 181 -16.87 2.81 4.16
CA ARG A 181 -17.65 1.66 4.66
C ARG A 181 -17.73 0.51 3.65
N PRO A 182 -18.15 0.71 2.39
CA PRO A 182 -18.12 -0.38 1.40
C PRO A 182 -16.71 -0.93 1.15
N PHE A 183 -15.69 -0.09 1.11
CA PHE A 183 -14.30 -0.52 0.97
C PHE A 183 -13.87 -1.42 2.13
N LEU A 184 -13.99 -0.95 3.38
CA LEU A 184 -13.59 -1.69 4.59
C LEU A 184 -14.37 -2.99 4.76
N SER A 185 -15.68 -3.01 4.45
CA SER A 185 -16.51 -4.21 4.54
C SER A 185 -16.14 -5.29 3.54
N ASN A 186 -15.54 -4.90 2.41
CA ASN A 186 -15.07 -5.82 1.37
C ASN A 186 -13.62 -6.29 1.54
N LEU A 187 -12.85 -5.67 2.46
CA LEU A 187 -11.48 -6.10 2.74
C LEU A 187 -11.46 -7.54 3.28
N LYS A 188 -10.52 -8.33 2.77
CA LYS A 188 -10.28 -9.71 3.20
C LYS A 188 -8.80 -9.91 3.46
N PHE A 189 -8.43 -10.02 4.73
CA PHE A 189 -7.10 -10.45 5.14
C PHE A 189 -7.11 -11.98 5.24
N VAL A 190 -6.45 -12.65 4.32
CA VAL A 190 -6.49 -14.12 4.15
C VAL A 190 -5.23 -14.80 4.64
N THR A 191 -4.07 -14.07 4.63
CA THR A 191 -2.81 -14.60 5.13
C THR A 191 -2.83 -14.67 6.66
N GLU A 192 -2.03 -15.58 7.24
CA GLU A 192 -1.90 -15.66 8.71
C GLU A 192 -1.32 -14.37 9.29
N TRP A 193 -0.38 -13.74 8.59
CA TRP A 193 0.16 -12.43 8.96
C TRP A 193 -0.92 -11.34 8.95
N GLY A 194 -1.69 -11.25 7.86
CA GLY A 194 -2.74 -10.26 7.72
C GLY A 194 -3.87 -10.41 8.75
N LYS A 195 -4.32 -11.66 9.01
CA LYS A 195 -5.31 -11.96 10.06
C LYS A 195 -4.83 -11.57 11.44
N GLN A 196 -3.53 -11.74 11.72
CA GLN A 196 -2.95 -11.35 13.00
C GLN A 196 -2.81 -9.83 13.13
N MET A 197 -2.46 -9.13 12.04
CA MET A 197 -2.28 -7.69 12.02
C MET A 197 -3.61 -6.93 12.07
N TRP A 198 -4.62 -7.43 11.34
CA TRP A 198 -5.95 -6.80 11.19
C TRP A 198 -7.07 -7.83 11.41
N PRO A 199 -7.25 -8.29 12.65
CA PRO A 199 -8.37 -9.17 12.98
C PRO A 199 -9.71 -8.46 12.78
N GLN A 200 -10.79 -9.22 12.69
CA GLN A 200 -12.12 -8.70 12.30
C GLN A 200 -12.65 -7.59 13.23
N ASP A 201 -12.31 -7.63 14.49
CA ASP A 201 -12.68 -6.58 15.47
C ASP A 201 -12.00 -5.23 15.16
N VAL A 202 -10.74 -5.24 14.70
CA VAL A 202 -10.03 -4.04 14.23
C VAL A 202 -10.71 -3.46 12.98
N ILE A 203 -11.12 -4.32 12.05
CA ILE A 203 -11.86 -3.89 10.84
C ILE A 203 -13.20 -3.28 11.24
N ASN A 204 -13.95 -3.95 12.11
CA ASN A 204 -15.24 -3.48 12.58
C ASN A 204 -15.11 -2.13 13.33
N ALA A 205 -14.10 -1.97 14.17
CA ALA A 205 -13.82 -0.70 14.85
C ALA A 205 -13.53 0.44 13.85
N LYS A 206 -12.78 0.16 12.77
CA LYS A 206 -12.50 1.15 11.73
C LYS A 206 -13.75 1.52 10.92
N ILE A 207 -14.65 0.58 10.67
CA ILE A 207 -15.95 0.86 10.04
C ILE A 207 -16.77 1.82 10.91
N LEU A 208 -16.86 1.54 12.22
CA LEU A 208 -17.58 2.41 13.14
C LEU A 208 -16.96 3.81 13.25
N GLU A 209 -15.64 3.90 13.28
CA GLU A 209 -14.92 5.19 13.24
C GLU A 209 -15.26 5.98 11.98
N SER A 210 -15.26 5.31 10.83
CA SER A 210 -15.61 5.94 9.53
C SER A 210 -17.06 6.42 9.50
N ASP A 211 -17.99 5.64 10.05
CA ASP A 211 -19.41 6.03 10.15
C ASP A 211 -19.60 7.26 11.04
N GLY A 212 -18.88 7.33 12.18
CA GLY A 212 -18.94 8.50 13.06
C GLY A 212 -18.44 9.78 12.37
N TYR A 213 -17.34 9.70 11.60
CA TYR A 213 -16.90 10.86 10.81
C TYR A 213 -17.92 11.25 9.73
N ARG A 214 -18.56 10.28 9.08
CA ARG A 214 -19.61 10.57 8.10
C ARG A 214 -20.78 11.32 8.74
N GLU A 215 -21.29 10.86 9.89
CA GLU A 215 -22.38 11.50 10.61
C GLU A 215 -22.06 12.97 10.95
N ILE A 216 -20.88 13.23 11.54
CA ILE A 216 -20.42 14.58 11.86
C ILE A 216 -20.37 15.48 10.61
N LEU A 217 -19.83 14.97 9.50
CA LEU A 217 -19.70 15.76 8.26
C LEU A 217 -21.06 16.01 7.59
N GLU A 218 -21.99 15.06 7.65
CA GLU A 218 -23.36 15.24 7.12
C GLU A 218 -24.17 16.27 7.95
N GLU A 219 -24.00 16.30 9.26
CA GLU A 219 -24.62 17.31 10.14
C GLU A 219 -24.08 18.72 9.84
N THR A 220 -22.78 18.87 9.66
CA THR A 220 -22.16 20.17 9.36
C THR A 220 -22.53 20.73 7.98
N ASP A 221 -22.81 19.87 7.00
CA ASP A 221 -23.28 20.32 5.67
C ASP A 221 -24.72 20.86 5.70
N THR A 222 -25.51 20.51 6.72
CA THR A 222 -26.91 20.93 6.85
C THR A 222 -27.08 22.20 7.68
N GLU A 223 -26.09 22.60 8.47
CA GLU A 223 -26.13 23.83 9.27
C GLU A 223 -25.53 25.02 8.52
N PRO A 224 -26.27 26.16 8.40
CA PRO A 224 -25.68 27.37 7.84
C PRO A 224 -24.54 27.86 8.76
N VAL A 225 -23.35 28.06 8.20
CA VAL A 225 -22.23 28.66 8.96
C VAL A 225 -22.69 30.00 9.53
N PRO A 226 -22.70 30.21 10.87
CA PRO A 226 -23.03 31.49 11.44
C PRO A 226 -22.05 32.55 10.93
N VAL A 227 -22.54 33.58 10.25
CA VAL A 227 -21.80 34.73 9.75
C VAL A 227 -21.38 35.65 10.90
#